data_303e5d64d58d3088c43c687374c673a5
#
_entry.id   303e5d64d58d3088c43c687374c673a5
#
_cell.length_a   1.000
_cell.length_b   1.000
_cell.length_c   1.000
_cell.angle_alpha   90.00
_cell.angle_beta   90.00
_cell.angle_gamma   90.00
#
_symmetry.space_group_name_H-M   'P 1'
#
loop_
_entity.id
_entity.type
_entity.pdbx_description
1 polymer ?
#
loop_
_entity_poly.entity_id
_entity_poly.type
_entity_poly.pdbx_seq_one_letter_code
_entity_poly.pdbx_strand_id
1 'polypeptide(L)'
;MNIAKYPFAVLSAALFTVMLMTPISSLSNLIWLASVDMPVGIISSIEVILFDFQRLGIALFGVIIVGFAVAFSVAGLISKYTKFGGKYLYAIAGSVAIGLALILMVELLFQTQLLGGNRTLIGKILHWGAGFLGGYFYFKLISEEKNYTFIIRFLGVFYAYF
;
A
#
# COMPACT_ATOMS: atom_id res chain seq x y z
N MET A 1 -0.11 -18.03 -21.81
CA MET A 1 -0.37 -17.40 -20.49
C MET A 1 0.86 -16.55 -20.14
N ASN A 2 0.73 -15.25 -20.11
CA ASN A 2 1.88 -14.32 -19.94
C ASN A 2 2.31 -14.30 -18.47
N ILE A 3 3.33 -15.08 -18.12
CA ILE A 3 3.83 -15.22 -16.73
C ILE A 3 4.29 -13.86 -16.16
N ALA A 4 4.78 -12.96 -17.02
CA ALA A 4 5.19 -11.61 -16.65
C ALA A 4 4.05 -10.72 -16.11
N LYS A 5 2.78 -11.10 -16.32
CA LYS A 5 1.61 -10.37 -15.86
C LYS A 5 1.53 -10.28 -14.32
N TYR A 6 1.86 -11.37 -13.63
CA TYR A 6 1.72 -11.44 -12.18
C TYR A 6 2.69 -10.53 -11.41
N PRO A 7 4.02 -10.57 -11.66
CA PRO A 7 4.94 -9.67 -10.97
C PRO A 7 4.65 -8.20 -11.28
N PHE A 8 4.25 -7.89 -12.51
CA PHE A 8 3.87 -6.53 -12.88
C PHE A 8 2.61 -6.04 -12.16
N ALA A 9 1.61 -6.91 -12.00
CA ALA A 9 0.41 -6.60 -11.23
C ALA A 9 0.72 -6.39 -9.74
N VAL A 10 1.66 -7.16 -9.17
CA VAL A 10 2.13 -6.96 -7.78
C VAL A 10 2.79 -5.59 -7.62
N LEU A 11 3.70 -5.23 -8.51
CA LEU A 11 4.37 -3.91 -8.48
C LEU A 11 3.38 -2.77 -8.57
N SER A 12 2.41 -2.86 -9.49
CA SER A 12 1.37 -1.82 -9.67
C SER A 12 0.45 -1.72 -8.46
N ALA A 13 0.06 -2.85 -7.86
CA ALA A 13 -0.76 -2.87 -6.65
C ALA A 13 0.01 -2.32 -5.44
N ALA A 14 1.29 -2.65 -5.31
CA ALA A 14 2.15 -2.11 -4.25
C ALA A 14 2.29 -0.59 -4.38
N LEU A 15 2.56 -0.09 -5.59
CA LEU A 15 2.64 1.33 -5.85
C LEU A 15 1.34 2.06 -5.51
N PHE A 16 0.20 1.53 -5.96
CA PHE A 16 -1.11 2.07 -5.63
C PHE A 16 -1.35 2.12 -4.13
N THR A 17 -0.97 1.07 -3.40
CA THR A 17 -1.12 1.00 -1.94
C THR A 17 -0.23 2.02 -1.23
N VAL A 18 1.02 2.19 -1.67
CA VAL A 18 1.94 3.23 -1.13
C VAL A 18 1.35 4.63 -1.32
N MET A 19 0.78 4.91 -2.50
CA MET A 19 0.12 6.19 -2.77
C MET A 19 -1.04 6.49 -1.83
N LEU A 20 -1.72 5.48 -1.32
CA LEU A 20 -2.77 5.65 -0.32
C LEU A 20 -2.21 5.75 1.10
N MET A 21 -1.22 4.93 1.44
CA MET A 21 -0.69 4.84 2.81
C MET A 21 0.16 6.04 3.21
N THR A 22 0.96 6.58 2.28
CA THR A 22 1.86 7.71 2.59
C THR A 22 1.08 8.95 3.05
N PRO A 23 0.05 9.45 2.33
CA PRO A 23 -0.75 10.58 2.80
C PRO A 23 -1.47 10.31 4.13
N ILE A 24 -1.96 9.08 4.35
CA ILE A 24 -2.61 8.69 5.61
C ILE A 24 -1.64 8.86 6.78
N SER A 25 -0.39 8.42 6.62
CA SER A 25 0.65 8.56 7.64
C SER A 25 1.04 10.02 7.87
N SER A 26 1.28 10.78 6.81
CA SER A 26 1.68 12.20 6.89
C SER A 26 0.59 13.05 7.52
N LEU A 27 -0.67 12.89 7.09
CA LEU A 27 -1.80 13.61 7.68
C LEU A 27 -2.00 13.28 9.15
N SER A 28 -1.84 12.01 9.54
CA SER A 28 -1.94 11.61 10.94
C SER A 28 -0.85 12.26 11.80
N ASN A 29 0.36 12.42 11.28
CA ASN A 29 1.44 13.15 11.94
C ASN A 29 1.12 14.65 12.07
N LEU A 30 0.61 15.27 11.00
CA LEU A 30 0.25 16.69 11.01
C LEU A 30 -0.89 16.98 12.00
N ILE A 31 -1.90 16.12 12.07
CA ILE A 31 -2.99 16.21 13.05
C ILE A 31 -2.43 16.10 14.48
N TRP A 32 -1.50 15.18 14.70
CA TRP A 32 -0.86 15.05 16.01
C TRP A 32 -0.04 16.30 16.36
N LEU A 33 0.74 16.85 15.44
CA LEU A 33 1.49 18.10 15.66
C LEU A 33 0.56 19.26 16.02
N ALA A 34 -0.56 19.39 15.31
CA ALA A 34 -1.57 20.41 15.63
C ALA A 34 -2.18 20.21 17.03
N SER A 35 -2.31 18.97 17.49
CA SER A 35 -2.87 18.68 18.84
C SER A 35 -1.93 19.02 19.99
N VAL A 36 -0.65 19.26 19.72
CA VAL A 36 0.36 19.71 20.70
C VAL A 36 0.78 21.18 20.48
N ASP A 37 -0.13 21.97 19.89
CA ASP A 37 0.02 23.41 19.64
C ASP A 37 1.24 23.79 18.76
N MET A 38 1.74 22.85 17.96
CA MET A 38 2.78 23.15 16.98
C MET A 38 2.17 23.85 15.76
N PRO A 39 2.79 24.93 15.24
CA PRO A 39 2.26 25.64 14.09
C PRO A 39 2.34 24.76 12.83
N VAL A 40 1.19 24.36 12.31
CA VAL A 40 1.06 23.57 11.08
C VAL A 40 0.55 24.49 9.96
N GLY A 41 1.47 24.98 9.13
CA GLY A 41 1.14 25.78 7.95
C GLY A 41 0.75 24.92 6.77
N ILE A 42 -0.07 25.45 5.85
CA ILE A 42 -0.51 24.71 4.63
C ILE A 42 0.71 24.34 3.77
N ILE A 43 1.63 25.27 3.55
CA ILE A 43 2.83 25.06 2.73
C ILE A 43 3.71 23.97 3.35
N SER A 44 3.99 24.09 4.66
CA SER A 44 4.78 23.10 5.40
C SER A 44 4.13 21.71 5.37
N SER A 45 2.80 21.63 5.38
CA SER A 45 2.08 20.35 5.29
C SER A 45 2.29 19.67 3.93
N ILE A 46 2.26 20.43 2.84
CA ILE A 46 2.53 19.92 1.49
C ILE A 46 3.98 19.44 1.39
N GLU A 47 4.93 20.22 1.89
CA GLU A 47 6.36 19.85 1.90
C GLU A 47 6.60 18.54 2.68
N VAL A 48 5.98 18.38 3.85
CA VAL A 48 6.05 17.14 4.64
C VAL A 48 5.51 15.93 3.85
N ILE A 49 4.35 16.07 3.22
CA ILE A 49 3.76 14.98 2.42
C ILE A 49 4.68 14.59 1.26
N LEU A 50 5.23 15.56 0.53
CA LEU A 50 6.15 15.30 -0.58
C LEU A 50 7.45 14.64 -0.11
N PHE A 51 8.00 15.10 1.00
CA PHE A 51 9.20 14.52 1.61
C PHE A 51 8.95 13.07 2.07
N ASP A 52 7.79 12.82 2.67
CA ASP A 52 7.39 11.48 3.09
C ASP A 52 7.23 10.52 1.90
N PHE A 53 6.72 11.01 0.77
CA PHE A 53 6.68 10.21 -0.46
C PHE A 53 8.07 9.78 -0.91
N GLN A 54 9.04 10.67 -0.86
CA GLN A 54 10.41 10.38 -1.31
C GLN A 54 11.16 9.44 -0.36
N ARG A 55 10.94 9.55 0.94
CA ARG A 55 11.69 8.76 1.92
C ARG A 55 10.91 7.57 2.44
N LEU A 56 9.74 7.83 3.02
CA LEU A 56 8.89 6.79 3.60
C LEU A 56 8.25 5.93 2.50
N GLY A 57 7.82 6.54 1.39
CA GLY A 57 7.17 5.85 0.28
C GLY A 57 8.07 4.79 -0.35
N ILE A 58 9.35 5.07 -0.56
CA ILE A 58 10.32 4.11 -1.13
C ILE A 58 10.52 2.91 -0.18
N ALA A 59 10.69 3.18 1.12
CA ALA A 59 10.85 2.12 2.12
C ALA A 59 9.60 1.24 2.22
N LEU A 60 8.41 1.86 2.27
CA LEU A 60 7.13 1.14 2.28
C LEU A 60 6.94 0.31 1.03
N PHE A 61 7.30 0.84 -0.15
CA PHE A 61 7.17 0.13 -1.41
C PHE A 61 7.93 -1.20 -1.39
N GLY A 62 9.17 -1.21 -0.91
CA GLY A 62 9.96 -2.44 -0.76
C GLY A 62 9.29 -3.48 0.14
N VAL A 63 8.81 -3.06 1.31
CA VAL A 63 8.14 -3.94 2.27
C VAL A 63 6.81 -4.48 1.70
N ILE A 64 6.02 -3.61 1.06
CA ILE A 64 4.71 -3.98 0.51
C ILE A 64 4.85 -4.94 -0.67
N ILE A 65 5.86 -4.78 -1.54
CA ILE A 65 6.11 -5.72 -2.64
C ILE A 65 6.31 -7.13 -2.09
N VAL A 66 7.17 -7.29 -1.09
CA VAL A 66 7.45 -8.60 -0.49
C VAL A 66 6.18 -9.17 0.17
N GLY A 67 5.49 -8.36 0.97
CA GLY A 67 4.24 -8.76 1.62
C GLY A 67 3.16 -9.17 0.61
N PHE A 68 2.96 -8.41 -0.45
CA PHE A 68 1.98 -8.71 -1.49
C PHE A 68 2.37 -9.92 -2.34
N ALA A 69 3.66 -10.09 -2.66
CA ALA A 69 4.12 -11.27 -3.38
C ALA A 69 3.79 -12.56 -2.64
N VAL A 70 4.03 -12.60 -1.32
CA VAL A 70 3.68 -13.75 -0.48
C VAL A 70 2.16 -13.91 -0.35
N ALA A 71 1.45 -12.84 0.04
CA ALA A 71 0.02 -12.91 0.30
C ALA A 71 -0.80 -13.27 -0.94
N PHE A 72 -0.45 -12.72 -2.10
CA PHE A 72 -1.16 -13.02 -3.35
C PHE A 72 -0.80 -14.40 -3.91
N SER A 73 0.40 -14.91 -3.64
CA SER A 73 0.76 -16.29 -3.95
C SER A 73 -0.09 -17.28 -3.14
N VAL A 74 -0.23 -17.04 -1.84
CA VAL A 74 -1.10 -17.84 -0.96
C VAL A 74 -2.56 -17.74 -1.38
N ALA A 75 -3.06 -16.52 -1.64
CA ALA A 75 -4.42 -16.31 -2.14
C ALA A 75 -4.67 -17.04 -3.47
N GLY A 76 -3.69 -17.04 -4.38
CA GLY A 76 -3.75 -17.79 -5.64
C GLY A 76 -3.85 -19.30 -5.43
N LEU A 77 -3.09 -19.83 -4.49
CA LEU A 77 -3.18 -21.25 -4.11
C LEU A 77 -4.55 -21.59 -3.53
N ILE A 78 -5.04 -20.80 -2.58
CA ILE A 78 -6.37 -20.98 -1.98
C ILE A 78 -7.45 -20.93 -3.07
N SER A 79 -7.40 -19.94 -3.96
CA SER A 79 -8.34 -19.80 -5.07
C SER A 79 -8.37 -21.01 -6.01
N LYS A 80 -7.23 -21.70 -6.15
CA LYS A 80 -7.12 -22.91 -6.98
C LYS A 80 -7.80 -24.14 -6.34
N TYR A 81 -7.73 -24.27 -5.02
CA TYR A 81 -8.25 -25.43 -4.30
C TYR A 81 -9.68 -25.22 -3.78
N THR A 82 -10.08 -23.97 -3.59
CA THR A 82 -11.43 -23.62 -3.13
C THR A 82 -12.14 -22.85 -4.23
N LYS A 83 -13.42 -23.13 -4.45
CA LYS A 83 -14.27 -22.32 -5.33
C LYS A 83 -14.51 -20.90 -4.72
N PHE A 84 -13.99 -20.66 -3.54
CA PHE A 84 -14.02 -19.38 -2.83
C PHE A 84 -12.84 -18.54 -3.34
N GLY A 85 -13.00 -17.95 -4.49
CA GLY A 85 -11.97 -17.15 -5.13
C GLY A 85 -12.55 -15.83 -5.59
N GLY A 86 -11.70 -15.02 -6.14
CA GLY A 86 -12.09 -13.76 -6.75
C GLY A 86 -11.67 -12.56 -5.94
N LYS A 87 -12.25 -11.42 -6.28
CA LYS A 87 -11.84 -10.10 -5.83
C LYS A 87 -11.70 -9.94 -4.30
N TYR A 88 -12.58 -10.57 -3.54
CA TYR A 88 -12.58 -10.45 -2.08
C TYR A 88 -11.44 -11.21 -1.42
N LEU A 89 -11.06 -12.37 -1.95
CA LEU A 89 -9.94 -13.14 -1.41
C LEU A 89 -8.63 -12.37 -1.51
N TYR A 90 -8.35 -11.78 -2.68
CA TYR A 90 -7.14 -10.96 -2.87
C TYR A 90 -7.21 -9.64 -2.09
N ALA A 91 -8.39 -9.04 -1.95
CA ALA A 91 -8.57 -7.85 -1.14
C ALA A 91 -8.27 -8.12 0.35
N ILE A 92 -8.78 -9.22 0.90
CA ILE A 92 -8.49 -9.65 2.27
C ILE A 92 -7.00 -9.99 2.42
N ALA A 93 -6.41 -10.72 1.46
CA ALA A 93 -4.99 -11.04 1.48
C ALA A 93 -4.11 -9.77 1.51
N GLY A 94 -4.47 -8.74 0.73
CA GLY A 94 -3.80 -7.43 0.76
C GLY A 94 -3.94 -6.73 2.11
N SER A 95 -5.13 -6.75 2.71
CA SER A 95 -5.37 -6.17 4.04
C SER A 95 -4.53 -6.87 5.12
N VAL A 96 -4.52 -8.20 5.11
CA VAL A 96 -3.72 -9.02 6.05
C VAL A 96 -2.23 -8.77 5.85
N ALA A 97 -1.75 -8.69 4.61
CA ALA A 97 -0.35 -8.41 4.32
C ALA A 97 0.09 -7.06 4.90
N ILE A 98 -0.72 -6.01 4.74
CA ILE A 98 -0.42 -4.70 5.34
C ILE A 98 -0.49 -4.76 6.86
N GLY A 99 -1.49 -5.42 7.44
CA GLY A 99 -1.60 -5.59 8.88
C GLY A 99 -0.37 -6.27 9.48
N LEU A 100 0.08 -7.38 8.87
CA LEU A 100 1.29 -8.08 9.28
C LEU A 100 2.55 -7.23 9.08
N ALA A 101 2.67 -6.54 7.94
CA ALA A 101 3.81 -5.66 7.70
C ALA A 101 3.93 -4.56 8.76
N LEU A 102 2.82 -3.94 9.16
CA LEU A 102 2.80 -2.92 10.21
C LEU A 102 3.22 -3.47 11.57
N ILE A 103 2.79 -4.69 11.92
CA ILE A 103 3.19 -5.36 13.18
C ILE A 103 4.68 -5.70 13.12
N LEU A 104 5.14 -6.34 12.05
CA LEU A 104 6.53 -6.76 11.91
C LEU A 104 7.50 -5.56 11.86
N MET A 105 7.11 -4.45 11.25
CA MET A 105 7.93 -3.22 11.25
C MET A 105 8.17 -2.70 12.67
N VAL A 106 7.16 -2.75 13.53
CA VAL A 106 7.29 -2.32 14.93
C VAL A 106 8.15 -3.30 15.72
N GLU A 107 7.85 -4.59 15.62
CA GLU A 107 8.48 -5.64 16.46
C GLU A 107 9.93 -5.95 16.05
N LEU A 108 10.21 -6.03 14.74
CA LEU A 108 11.50 -6.55 14.25
C LEU A 108 12.51 -5.46 13.86
N LEU A 109 12.04 -4.32 13.31
CA LEU A 109 12.95 -3.38 12.68
C LEU A 109 13.26 -2.17 13.57
N PHE A 110 12.29 -1.62 14.25
CA PHE A 110 12.47 -0.29 14.82
C PHE A 110 12.10 -0.16 16.29
N GLN A 111 11.38 -1.09 16.88
CA GLN A 111 10.81 -1.00 18.23
C GLN A 111 10.07 0.34 18.48
N THR A 112 9.82 1.09 17.42
CA THR A 112 9.11 2.38 17.41
C THR A 112 8.12 2.42 16.26
N GLN A 113 7.03 3.15 16.45
CA GLN A 113 6.02 3.32 15.40
C GLN A 113 6.48 4.41 14.42
N LEU A 114 7.14 4.01 13.33
CA LEU A 114 7.60 4.93 12.28
C LEU A 114 6.45 5.59 11.54
N LEU A 115 5.35 4.86 11.34
CA LEU A 115 4.17 5.39 10.68
C LEU A 115 3.28 6.11 11.68
N GLY A 116 3.19 7.44 11.56
CA GLY A 116 2.36 8.27 12.43
C GLY A 116 0.91 7.79 12.50
N GLY A 117 0.35 7.35 11.36
CA GLY A 117 -1.00 6.79 11.29
C GLY A 117 -1.19 5.49 12.07
N ASN A 118 -0.15 4.71 12.29
CA ASN A 118 -0.24 3.44 13.03
C ASN A 118 -0.39 3.64 14.56
N ARG A 119 -0.25 4.87 15.06
CA ARG A 119 -0.41 5.19 16.49
C ARG A 119 -1.87 5.22 16.92
N THR A 120 -2.80 5.47 15.99
CA THR A 120 -4.23 5.57 16.27
C THR A 120 -4.99 4.38 15.72
N LEU A 121 -6.13 4.02 16.35
CA LEU A 121 -7.00 2.95 15.84
C LEU A 121 -7.53 3.27 14.45
N ILE A 122 -7.93 4.52 14.23
CA ILE A 122 -8.44 4.99 12.93
C ILE A 122 -7.36 4.86 11.86
N GLY A 123 -6.13 5.27 12.16
CA GLY A 123 -5.02 5.14 11.24
C GLY A 123 -4.71 3.69 10.88
N LYS A 124 -4.75 2.76 11.84
CA LYS A 124 -4.61 1.32 11.57
C LYS A 124 -5.69 0.82 10.61
N ILE A 125 -6.94 1.17 10.85
CA ILE A 125 -8.08 0.78 9.98
C ILE A 125 -7.87 1.33 8.56
N LEU A 126 -7.43 2.58 8.42
CA LEU A 126 -7.17 3.20 7.13
C LEU A 126 -6.04 2.50 6.37
N HIS A 127 -4.96 2.11 7.05
CA HIS A 127 -3.87 1.36 6.45
C HIS A 127 -4.31 -0.05 6.00
N TRP A 128 -5.13 -0.75 6.80
CA TRP A 128 -5.71 -2.03 6.41
C TRP A 128 -6.66 -1.86 5.21
N GLY A 129 -7.43 -0.77 5.20
CA GLY A 129 -8.27 -0.39 4.05
C GLY A 129 -7.47 -0.14 2.78
N ALA A 130 -6.32 0.54 2.89
CA ALA A 130 -5.41 0.72 1.76
C ALA A 130 -4.88 -0.62 1.22
N GLY A 131 -4.53 -1.56 2.11
CA GLY A 131 -4.15 -2.93 1.74
C GLY A 131 -5.30 -3.69 1.04
N PHE A 132 -6.53 -3.54 1.53
CA PHE A 132 -7.72 -4.12 0.92
C PHE A 132 -7.94 -3.61 -0.51
N LEU A 133 -7.84 -2.30 -0.71
CA LEU A 133 -7.94 -1.68 -2.03
C LEU A 133 -6.82 -2.10 -2.96
N GLY A 134 -5.59 -2.23 -2.44
CA GLY A 134 -4.43 -2.75 -3.18
C GLY A 134 -4.64 -4.17 -3.68
N GLY A 135 -5.14 -5.06 -2.82
CA GLY A 135 -5.46 -6.44 -3.19
C GLY A 135 -6.62 -6.55 -4.18
N TYR A 136 -7.65 -5.71 -4.03
CA TYR A 136 -8.74 -5.60 -5.00
C TYR A 136 -8.22 -5.12 -6.37
N PHE A 137 -7.36 -4.11 -6.38
CA PHE A 137 -6.72 -3.59 -7.58
C PHE A 137 -5.85 -4.64 -8.27
N TYR A 138 -5.06 -5.40 -7.51
CA TYR A 138 -4.30 -6.55 -8.03
C TYR A 138 -5.21 -7.54 -8.76
N PHE A 139 -6.32 -7.96 -8.11
CA PHE A 139 -7.26 -8.88 -8.75
C PHE A 139 -7.82 -8.33 -10.05
N LYS A 140 -8.18 -7.06 -10.09
CA LYS A 140 -8.68 -6.39 -11.28
C LYS A 140 -7.65 -6.46 -12.42
N LEU A 141 -6.37 -6.23 -12.13
CA LEU A 141 -5.30 -6.29 -13.11
C LEU A 141 -5.07 -7.70 -13.68
N ILE A 142 -5.20 -8.74 -12.85
CA ILE A 142 -5.01 -10.12 -13.32
C ILE A 142 -6.24 -10.68 -14.05
N SER A 143 -7.46 -10.20 -13.73
CA SER A 143 -8.71 -10.69 -14.31
C SER A 143 -9.03 -10.05 -15.67
N GLU A 144 -8.64 -8.83 -15.91
CA GLU A 144 -8.95 -8.11 -17.16
C GLU A 144 -7.80 -8.24 -18.16
N GLU A 145 -7.98 -9.03 -19.20
CA GLU A 145 -6.99 -9.19 -20.29
C GLU A 145 -6.71 -7.89 -21.08
N LYS A 146 -7.62 -6.92 -21.06
CA LYS A 146 -7.54 -5.69 -21.86
C LYS A 146 -6.80 -4.52 -21.20
N ASN A 147 -6.40 -4.61 -19.94
CA ASN A 147 -5.94 -3.43 -19.17
C ASN A 147 -4.43 -3.19 -19.15
N TYR A 148 -3.62 -3.87 -19.97
CA TYR A 148 -2.18 -3.56 -20.09
C TYR A 148 -1.93 -2.09 -20.46
N THR A 149 -2.80 -1.49 -21.27
CA THR A 149 -2.68 -0.09 -21.70
C THR A 149 -2.90 0.88 -20.53
N PHE A 150 -3.80 0.58 -19.61
CA PHE A 150 -4.04 1.40 -18.42
C PHE A 150 -2.84 1.40 -17.48
N ILE A 151 -2.23 0.23 -17.28
CA ILE A 151 -1.06 0.05 -16.41
C ILE A 151 0.15 0.80 -16.95
N ILE A 152 0.40 0.72 -18.27
CA ILE A 152 1.51 1.43 -18.93
C ILE A 152 1.29 2.96 -18.82
N ARG A 153 0.06 3.45 -18.96
CA ARG A 153 -0.27 4.86 -18.74
C ARG A 153 -0.05 5.27 -17.28
N PHE A 154 -0.48 4.47 -16.31
CA PHE A 154 -0.35 4.78 -14.89
C PHE A 154 1.13 4.84 -14.47
N LEU A 155 1.96 3.88 -14.91
CA LEU A 155 3.41 3.89 -14.65
C LEU A 155 4.13 4.98 -15.45
N GLY A 156 3.69 5.29 -16.66
CA GLY A 156 4.25 6.36 -17.49
C GLY A 156 4.03 7.74 -16.88
N VAL A 157 2.87 7.99 -16.28
CA VAL A 157 2.60 9.22 -15.53
C VAL A 157 3.53 9.31 -14.31
N PHE A 158 3.80 8.20 -13.63
CA PHE A 158 4.69 8.19 -12.46
C PHE A 158 6.16 8.47 -12.83
N TYR A 159 6.64 7.91 -13.96
CA TYR A 159 7.99 8.16 -14.47
C TYR A 159 8.21 9.59 -14.93
N ALA A 160 7.15 10.31 -15.30
CA ALA A 160 7.22 11.71 -15.72
C ALA A 160 7.28 12.70 -14.53
N TYR A 161 6.98 12.25 -13.30
CA TYR A 161 6.97 13.09 -12.09
C TYR A 161 8.09 12.76 -11.09
N PHE A 162 8.90 11.74 -11.36
CA PHE A 162 10.12 11.37 -10.61
C PHE A 162 11.38 11.51 -11.45
#